data_1600d45e9e43594105247f027969b64e
#
_entry.id   1600d45e9e43594105247f027969b64e
#
_cell.length_a   1.000
_cell.length_b   1.000
_cell.length_c   1.000
_cell.angle_alpha   90.00
_cell.angle_beta   90.00
_cell.angle_gamma   90.00
#
_symmetry.space_group_name_H-M   'P 1'
#
loop_
_entity.id
_entity.type
_entity.pdbx_description
1 polymer ?
#
loop_
_entity_poly.entity_id
_entity_poly.type
_entity_poly.pdbx_seq_one_letter_code
_entity_poly.pdbx_strand_id
1 'polypeptide(L)'
;MSTSLRSPRPVHSRRSAVECGQPGSRLRRRRAAAGLAVVCVLALGAAGCALKDARAEASASASASASAAVARAEKGIADANASATASREAALTPELKAQRDTALAEPAPVKNPQVSEETSEGAAASVGYFLDLYRYAFMTGDTTELAAMSEDQCQFCQSAIDRATKLHATGGWIDKWDQSIVDATYYDKLDGYNYNRIKIVINYGQMTSHPGDGTPSKTSETDDGRVLNFGVRYINGRWSIGAVEVVEK
;
A
#
# COMPACT_ATOMS: atom_id res chain seq x y z
N MET A 1 15.90 -47.89 35.78
CA MET A 1 14.88 -46.89 36.15
C MET A 1 14.32 -46.34 34.87
N SER A 2 13.14 -46.85 34.49
CA SER A 2 12.47 -46.52 33.19
C SER A 2 11.52 -45.35 33.42
N THR A 3 11.73 -44.25 32.76
CA THR A 3 10.83 -43.12 32.76
C THR A 3 10.04 -43.09 31.46
N SER A 4 8.74 -43.36 31.61
CA SER A 4 7.71 -43.39 30.56
C SER A 4 7.43 -42.02 29.99
N LEU A 5 7.58 -41.84 28.69
CA LEU A 5 7.16 -40.65 27.95
C LEU A 5 5.66 -40.73 27.64
N ARG A 6 4.89 -39.81 28.24
CA ARG A 6 3.47 -39.58 27.94
C ARG A 6 3.34 -38.71 26.68
N SER A 7 2.70 -39.23 25.65
CA SER A 7 2.23 -38.49 24.47
C SER A 7 1.10 -37.52 24.82
N PRO A 8 1.07 -36.31 24.26
CA PRO A 8 -0.09 -35.42 24.36
C PRO A 8 -1.17 -35.80 23.35
N ARG A 9 -2.43 -35.78 23.81
CA ARG A 9 -3.64 -36.05 23.03
C ARG A 9 -3.96 -34.90 22.07
N PRO A 10 -4.56 -35.16 20.89
CA PRO A 10 -5.01 -34.10 19.98
C PRO A 10 -6.28 -33.42 20.52
N VAL A 11 -6.26 -32.10 20.49
CA VAL A 11 -7.41 -31.24 20.81
C VAL A 11 -8.32 -31.16 19.58
N HIS A 12 -9.52 -31.70 19.67
CA HIS A 12 -10.56 -31.55 18.67
C HIS A 12 -11.10 -30.11 18.67
N SER A 13 -10.78 -29.36 17.62
CA SER A 13 -11.40 -28.06 17.33
C SER A 13 -12.82 -28.30 16.80
N ARG A 14 -13.82 -27.88 17.57
CA ARG A 14 -15.24 -27.81 17.16
C ARG A 14 -15.39 -26.67 16.15
N ARG A 15 -15.71 -27.01 14.90
CA ARG A 15 -16.21 -26.06 13.90
C ARG A 15 -17.65 -25.69 14.29
N SER A 16 -17.89 -24.45 14.67
CA SER A 16 -19.22 -23.86 14.75
C SER A 16 -19.64 -23.43 13.35
N ALA A 17 -20.64 -24.08 12.81
CA ALA A 17 -21.34 -23.67 11.61
C ALA A 17 -22.21 -22.44 11.96
N VAL A 18 -21.92 -21.31 11.32
CA VAL A 18 -22.79 -20.14 11.34
C VAL A 18 -23.81 -20.30 10.21
N GLU A 19 -25.05 -20.58 10.56
CA GLU A 19 -26.20 -20.58 9.67
C GLU A 19 -26.53 -19.14 9.25
N CYS A 20 -26.46 -18.89 7.96
CA CYS A 20 -26.84 -17.62 7.34
C CYS A 20 -28.36 -17.62 7.14
N GLY A 21 -29.10 -16.98 8.04
CA GLY A 21 -30.53 -16.78 7.94
C GLY A 21 -30.89 -15.74 6.90
N GLN A 22 -31.62 -16.12 5.86
CA GLN A 22 -32.22 -15.20 4.88
C GLN A 22 -33.48 -14.56 5.47
N PRO A 23 -33.67 -13.22 5.38
CA PRO A 23 -34.93 -12.60 5.62
C PRO A 23 -35.80 -12.64 4.35
N GLY A 24 -36.87 -13.42 4.39
CA GLY A 24 -37.91 -13.44 3.37
C GLY A 24 -38.69 -12.15 3.35
N SER A 25 -38.58 -11.36 2.29
CA SER A 25 -39.49 -10.26 2.01
C SER A 25 -40.61 -10.72 1.08
N ARG A 26 -41.81 -10.91 1.64
CA ARG A 26 -43.04 -11.09 0.88
C ARG A 26 -43.46 -9.75 0.26
N LEU A 27 -43.21 -9.53 -1.04
CA LEU A 27 -43.87 -8.44 -1.78
C LEU A 27 -45.20 -8.93 -2.33
N ARG A 28 -46.26 -8.30 -1.83
CA ARG A 28 -47.64 -8.42 -2.31
C ARG A 28 -47.73 -7.98 -3.77
N ARG A 29 -48.15 -8.93 -4.62
CA ARG A 29 -48.63 -8.66 -5.97
C ARG A 29 -49.90 -7.83 -5.88
N ARG A 30 -49.90 -6.61 -6.41
CA ARG A 30 -51.10 -5.93 -6.90
C ARG A 30 -51.14 -6.01 -8.41
N ARG A 31 -52.09 -6.80 -8.93
CA ARG A 31 -52.47 -6.83 -10.32
C ARG A 31 -53.31 -5.57 -10.61
N ALA A 32 -52.92 -4.75 -11.57
CA ALA A 32 -53.79 -3.83 -12.23
C ALA A 32 -53.66 -4.12 -13.72
N ALA A 33 -54.73 -4.72 -14.25
CA ALA A 33 -54.95 -4.90 -15.67
C ALA A 33 -55.58 -3.61 -16.20
N ALA A 34 -54.98 -3.03 -17.23
CA ALA A 34 -55.67 -2.10 -18.13
C ALA A 34 -55.11 -2.35 -19.51
N GLY A 35 -55.96 -2.95 -20.34
CA GLY A 35 -55.72 -3.15 -21.75
C GLY A 35 -55.90 -1.84 -22.53
N LEU A 36 -55.11 -1.68 -23.57
CA LEU A 36 -55.42 -0.76 -24.67
C LEU A 36 -54.92 -1.32 -25.98
N ALA A 37 -55.78 -1.25 -26.94
CA ALA A 37 -55.82 -1.88 -28.23
C ALA A 37 -54.66 -1.49 -29.15
N VAL A 38 -54.19 -2.49 -29.88
CA VAL A 38 -53.29 -2.38 -31.01
C VAL A 38 -54.07 -1.82 -32.19
N VAL A 39 -53.64 -0.68 -32.70
CA VAL A 39 -53.97 -0.27 -34.08
C VAL A 39 -52.67 -0.28 -34.87
N CYS A 40 -52.47 -1.34 -35.63
CA CYS A 40 -51.43 -1.37 -36.67
C CYS A 40 -51.84 -0.51 -37.85
N VAL A 41 -51.14 0.58 -38.08
CA VAL A 41 -51.14 1.26 -39.38
C VAL A 41 -49.74 1.09 -39.96
N LEU A 42 -49.68 0.27 -41.01
CA LEU A 42 -48.52 0.11 -41.87
C LEU A 42 -48.38 1.41 -42.73
N ALA A 43 -47.43 2.25 -42.37
CA ALA A 43 -46.82 3.23 -43.22
C ALA A 43 -45.33 2.89 -43.41
N LEU A 44 -45.08 2.09 -44.44
CA LEU A 44 -43.74 1.85 -44.99
C LEU A 44 -43.31 3.08 -45.78
N GLY A 45 -42.25 3.72 -45.40
CA GLY A 45 -41.51 4.65 -46.22
C GLY A 45 -40.97 5.88 -45.46
N ALA A 46 -39.68 5.98 -45.30
CA ALA A 46 -38.90 7.18 -45.00
C ALA A 46 -38.68 7.60 -43.53
N ALA A 47 -38.86 6.71 -42.54
CA ALA A 47 -38.54 7.04 -41.14
C ALA A 47 -37.22 6.44 -40.60
N GLY A 48 -36.43 5.77 -41.44
CA GLY A 48 -35.22 5.06 -41.00
C GLY A 48 -34.01 5.95 -40.61
N CYS A 49 -33.92 7.16 -41.19
CA CYS A 49 -32.77 8.05 -40.91
C CYS A 49 -33.00 8.89 -39.66
N ALA A 50 -34.21 9.44 -39.48
CA ALA A 50 -34.51 10.29 -38.32
C ALA A 50 -34.43 9.57 -36.97
N LEU A 51 -34.78 8.27 -36.92
CA LEU A 51 -34.63 7.45 -35.69
C LEU A 51 -33.18 7.10 -35.35
N LYS A 52 -32.29 6.96 -36.35
CA LYS A 52 -30.86 6.76 -36.15
C LYS A 52 -30.19 8.04 -35.62
N ASP A 53 -30.54 9.17 -36.20
CA ASP A 53 -29.98 10.47 -35.79
C ASP A 53 -30.44 10.86 -34.37
N ALA A 54 -31.74 10.69 -34.08
CA ALA A 54 -32.27 10.93 -32.73
C ALA A 54 -31.65 10.00 -31.66
N ARG A 55 -31.32 8.76 -32.01
CA ARG A 55 -30.65 7.81 -31.09
C ARG A 55 -29.20 8.13 -30.95
N ALA A 56 -28.52 8.60 -32.00
CA ALA A 56 -27.13 9.07 -31.92
C ALA A 56 -27.03 10.35 -31.09
N GLU A 57 -27.92 11.31 -31.28
CA GLU A 57 -27.99 12.53 -30.47
C GLU A 57 -28.32 12.26 -29.00
N ALA A 58 -29.25 11.34 -28.70
CA ALA A 58 -29.54 10.92 -27.32
C ALA A 58 -28.38 10.23 -26.66
N SER A 59 -27.64 9.38 -27.40
CA SER A 59 -26.42 8.72 -26.83
C SER A 59 -25.29 9.70 -26.66
N ALA A 60 -25.07 10.66 -27.53
CA ALA A 60 -24.09 11.71 -27.42
C ALA A 60 -24.38 12.64 -26.21
N SER A 61 -25.66 13.01 -26.05
CA SER A 61 -26.14 13.81 -24.92
C SER A 61 -25.99 13.09 -23.58
N ALA A 62 -26.30 11.79 -23.53
CA ALA A 62 -26.10 10.96 -22.34
C ALA A 62 -24.62 10.83 -21.98
N SER A 63 -23.72 10.63 -22.96
CA SER A 63 -22.29 10.57 -22.77
C SER A 63 -21.74 11.91 -22.30
N ALA A 64 -22.18 13.03 -22.87
CA ALA A 64 -21.75 14.36 -22.41
C ALA A 64 -22.22 14.66 -20.98
N SER A 65 -23.44 14.25 -20.63
CA SER A 65 -23.97 14.39 -19.26
C SER A 65 -23.22 13.54 -18.27
N ALA A 66 -22.85 12.30 -18.62
CA ALA A 66 -22.02 11.42 -17.78
C ALA A 66 -20.62 11.99 -17.59
N SER A 67 -19.96 12.47 -18.63
CA SER A 67 -18.65 13.11 -18.55
C SER A 67 -18.67 14.37 -17.68
N ALA A 68 -19.70 15.20 -17.81
CA ALA A 68 -19.88 16.38 -16.95
C ALA A 68 -20.17 16.02 -15.49
N ALA A 69 -20.84 14.90 -15.22
CA ALA A 69 -21.04 14.41 -13.86
C ALA A 69 -19.74 13.89 -13.24
N VAL A 70 -18.91 13.14 -13.99
CA VAL A 70 -17.58 12.69 -13.57
C VAL A 70 -16.69 13.89 -13.26
N ALA A 71 -16.58 14.85 -14.17
CA ALA A 71 -15.76 16.05 -13.96
C ALA A 71 -16.18 16.85 -12.72
N ARG A 72 -17.49 16.94 -12.44
CA ARG A 72 -17.99 17.58 -11.19
C ARG A 72 -17.62 16.80 -9.94
N ALA A 73 -17.70 15.46 -10.01
CA ALA A 73 -17.30 14.59 -8.90
C ALA A 73 -15.80 14.70 -8.62
N GLU A 74 -14.97 14.65 -9.65
CA GLU A 74 -13.52 14.83 -9.56
C GLU A 74 -13.15 16.19 -8.96
N LYS A 75 -13.82 17.27 -9.45
CA LYS A 75 -13.62 18.60 -8.85
C LYS A 75 -14.05 18.63 -7.38
N GLY A 76 -15.17 18.03 -7.02
CA GLY A 76 -15.64 17.95 -5.63
C GLY A 76 -14.65 17.21 -4.74
N ILE A 77 -14.07 16.12 -5.21
CA ILE A 77 -13.01 15.37 -4.49
C ILE A 77 -11.76 16.26 -4.35
N ALA A 78 -11.33 16.94 -5.39
CA ALA A 78 -10.18 17.83 -5.36
C ALA A 78 -10.37 18.99 -4.36
N ASP A 79 -11.54 19.64 -4.39
CA ASP A 79 -11.89 20.73 -3.47
C ASP A 79 -11.94 20.22 -2.01
N ALA A 80 -12.50 19.05 -1.75
CA ALA A 80 -12.54 18.42 -0.43
C ALA A 80 -11.12 18.09 0.08
N ASN A 81 -10.28 17.54 -0.78
CA ASN A 81 -8.88 17.23 -0.45
C ASN A 81 -8.08 18.52 -0.14
N ALA A 82 -8.27 19.57 -0.94
CA ALA A 82 -7.62 20.87 -0.70
C ALA A 82 -8.06 21.48 0.64
N SER A 83 -9.36 21.41 0.94
CA SER A 83 -9.91 21.90 2.22
C SER A 83 -9.37 21.11 3.41
N ALA A 84 -9.31 19.77 3.30
CA ALA A 84 -8.74 18.91 4.33
C ALA A 84 -7.24 19.20 4.54
N THR A 85 -6.49 19.44 3.46
CA THR A 85 -5.08 19.81 3.52
C THR A 85 -4.90 21.16 4.22
N ALA A 86 -5.67 22.18 3.84
CA ALA A 86 -5.61 23.49 4.47
C ALA A 86 -5.94 23.42 5.97
N SER A 87 -6.92 22.62 6.36
CA SER A 87 -7.28 22.40 7.76
C SER A 87 -6.14 21.74 8.55
N ARG A 88 -5.48 20.73 7.98
CA ARG A 88 -4.31 20.09 8.60
C ARG A 88 -3.14 21.07 8.75
N GLU A 89 -2.85 21.85 7.71
CA GLU A 89 -1.82 22.89 7.75
C GLU A 89 -2.07 23.93 8.84
N ALA A 90 -3.31 24.36 9.00
CA ALA A 90 -3.70 25.33 10.03
C ALA A 90 -3.62 24.76 11.46
N ALA A 91 -3.69 23.45 11.61
CA ALA A 91 -3.59 22.76 12.90
C ALA A 91 -2.14 22.54 13.37
N LEU A 92 -1.15 22.65 12.46
CA LEU A 92 0.27 22.52 12.82
C LEU A 92 0.79 23.79 13.51
N THR A 93 1.52 23.60 14.62
CA THR A 93 2.31 24.68 15.20
C THR A 93 3.47 25.07 14.26
N PRO A 94 4.05 26.28 14.39
CA PRO A 94 5.20 26.66 13.59
C PRO A 94 6.38 25.68 13.72
N GLU A 95 6.60 25.13 14.90
CA GLU A 95 7.66 24.17 15.19
C GLU A 95 7.41 22.83 14.46
N LEU A 96 6.20 22.29 14.55
CA LEU A 96 5.83 21.06 13.85
C LEU A 96 5.91 21.24 12.33
N LYS A 97 5.54 22.42 11.83
CA LYS A 97 5.68 22.74 10.42
C LYS A 97 7.13 22.75 9.97
N ALA A 98 8.02 23.36 10.75
CA ALA A 98 9.46 23.36 10.46
C ALA A 98 10.07 21.95 10.51
N GLN A 99 9.66 21.10 11.47
CA GLN A 99 10.09 19.69 11.55
C GLN A 99 9.64 18.91 10.31
N ARG A 100 8.37 19.05 9.94
CA ARG A 100 7.84 18.40 8.73
C ARG A 100 8.58 18.86 7.47
N ASP A 101 8.74 20.16 7.29
CA ASP A 101 9.40 20.72 6.11
C ASP A 101 10.86 20.22 6.02
N THR A 102 11.52 20.04 7.17
CA THR A 102 12.86 19.42 7.25
C THR A 102 12.82 17.95 6.82
N ALA A 103 11.85 17.17 7.31
CA ALA A 103 11.73 15.75 6.94
C ALA A 103 11.42 15.58 5.44
N LEU A 104 10.49 16.39 4.91
CA LEU A 104 10.11 16.34 3.49
C LEU A 104 11.22 16.81 2.54
N ALA A 105 12.15 17.65 3.02
CA ALA A 105 13.29 18.13 2.24
C ALA A 105 14.51 17.20 2.29
N GLU A 106 14.41 16.03 2.94
CA GLU A 106 15.53 15.06 2.97
C GLU A 106 15.90 14.68 1.54
N PRO A 107 17.19 14.76 1.17
CA PRO A 107 17.64 14.34 -0.15
C PRO A 107 17.51 12.82 -0.33
N ALA A 108 17.25 12.39 -1.56
CA ALA A 108 17.21 10.96 -1.88
C ALA A 108 18.55 10.29 -1.54
N PRO A 109 18.55 9.08 -0.98
CA PRO A 109 19.76 8.35 -0.66
C PRO A 109 20.65 8.15 -1.88
N VAL A 110 21.96 8.36 -1.69
CA VAL A 110 22.94 8.17 -2.77
C VAL A 110 23.21 6.68 -2.94
N LYS A 111 23.01 6.20 -4.16
CA LYS A 111 23.26 4.80 -4.50
C LYS A 111 24.77 4.51 -4.56
N ASN A 112 25.25 3.63 -3.70
CA ASN A 112 26.64 3.15 -3.77
C ASN A 112 26.84 2.39 -5.10
N PRO A 113 27.93 2.62 -5.86
CA PRO A 113 28.21 1.88 -7.09
C PRO A 113 28.20 0.35 -6.94
N GLN A 114 28.64 -0.17 -5.79
CA GLN A 114 28.63 -1.61 -5.48
C GLN A 114 27.23 -2.26 -5.52
N VAL A 115 26.17 -1.49 -5.33
CA VAL A 115 24.78 -1.98 -5.41
C VAL A 115 24.46 -2.66 -6.75
N SER A 116 25.22 -2.34 -7.80
CA SER A 116 25.02 -2.94 -9.14
C SER A 116 25.92 -4.15 -9.40
N GLU A 117 26.77 -4.56 -8.46
CA GLU A 117 27.69 -5.68 -8.61
C GLU A 117 27.05 -6.99 -8.12
N GLU A 118 27.19 -8.06 -8.91
CA GLU A 118 26.74 -9.41 -8.49
C GLU A 118 27.79 -10.07 -7.60
N THR A 119 28.00 -9.47 -6.41
CA THR A 119 28.94 -9.92 -5.39
C THR A 119 28.28 -9.93 -4.02
N SER A 120 28.88 -10.59 -3.02
CA SER A 120 28.43 -10.54 -1.63
C SER A 120 28.42 -9.11 -1.07
N GLU A 121 29.43 -8.30 -1.45
CA GLU A 121 29.56 -6.90 -1.07
C GLU A 121 28.45 -6.05 -1.73
N GLY A 122 28.16 -6.32 -3.02
CA GLY A 122 27.05 -5.70 -3.75
C GLY A 122 25.69 -6.02 -3.16
N ALA A 123 25.50 -7.28 -2.73
CA ALA A 123 24.30 -7.69 -2.02
C ALA A 123 24.14 -6.95 -0.68
N ALA A 124 25.21 -6.88 0.13
CA ALA A 124 25.19 -6.15 1.40
C ALA A 124 24.96 -4.64 1.21
N ALA A 125 25.63 -4.03 0.23
CA ALA A 125 25.43 -2.62 -0.13
C ALA A 125 23.98 -2.36 -0.57
N SER A 126 23.36 -3.30 -1.29
CA SER A 126 21.96 -3.20 -1.73
C SER A 126 20.99 -3.22 -0.56
N VAL A 127 21.24 -4.06 0.46
CA VAL A 127 20.43 -4.06 1.68
C VAL A 127 20.60 -2.77 2.48
N GLY A 128 21.81 -2.24 2.58
CA GLY A 128 22.06 -0.92 3.18
C GLY A 128 21.27 0.19 2.48
N TYR A 129 21.34 0.22 1.16
CA TYR A 129 20.61 1.18 0.34
C TYR A 129 19.07 1.02 0.49
N PHE A 130 18.56 -0.21 0.55
CA PHE A 130 17.15 -0.48 0.83
C PHE A 130 16.70 0.08 2.18
N LEU A 131 17.52 -0.06 3.23
CA LEU A 131 17.22 0.50 4.55
C LEU A 131 17.23 2.03 4.55
N ASP A 132 18.11 2.66 3.77
CA ASP A 132 18.10 4.12 3.60
C ASP A 132 16.86 4.58 2.82
N LEU A 133 16.44 3.85 1.79
CA LEU A 133 15.20 4.10 1.05
C LEU A 133 13.96 3.89 1.94
N TYR A 134 13.98 2.91 2.82
CA TYR A 134 12.92 2.70 3.81
C TYR A 134 12.75 3.94 4.69
N ARG A 135 13.85 4.45 5.28
CA ARG A 135 13.82 5.69 6.06
C ARG A 135 13.32 6.87 5.23
N TYR A 136 13.89 7.07 4.05
CA TYR A 136 13.52 8.14 3.14
C TYR A 136 12.03 8.13 2.78
N ALA A 137 11.45 6.97 2.51
CA ALA A 137 10.03 6.84 2.19
C ALA A 137 9.11 7.27 3.35
N PHE A 138 9.47 6.97 4.60
CA PHE A 138 8.69 7.41 5.76
C PHE A 138 8.87 8.91 6.07
N MET A 139 10.01 9.50 5.69
CA MET A 139 10.26 10.93 5.85
C MET A 139 9.55 11.75 4.77
N THR A 140 9.61 11.33 3.51
CA THR A 140 9.23 12.14 2.34
C THR A 140 7.95 11.69 1.64
N GLY A 141 7.55 10.42 1.80
CA GLY A 141 6.46 9.78 1.05
C GLY A 141 6.87 9.23 -0.32
N ASP A 142 8.09 9.46 -0.77
CA ASP A 142 8.58 8.89 -2.03
C ASP A 142 8.99 7.44 -1.83
N THR A 143 8.20 6.52 -2.37
CA THR A 143 8.39 5.07 -2.32
C THR A 143 8.92 4.49 -3.62
N THR A 144 9.25 5.31 -4.62
CA THR A 144 9.55 4.88 -6.00
C THR A 144 10.71 3.89 -6.05
N GLU A 145 11.87 4.25 -5.52
CA GLU A 145 13.06 3.38 -5.54
C GLU A 145 12.93 2.21 -4.57
N LEU A 146 12.26 2.41 -3.41
CA LEU A 146 11.96 1.33 -2.47
C LEU A 146 11.12 0.24 -3.15
N ALA A 147 10.09 0.64 -3.90
CA ALA A 147 9.25 -0.28 -4.68
C ALA A 147 10.05 -0.96 -5.79
N ALA A 148 10.91 -0.21 -6.49
CA ALA A 148 11.74 -0.76 -7.57
C ALA A 148 12.74 -1.84 -7.10
N MET A 149 13.16 -1.81 -5.83
CA MET A 149 14.01 -2.84 -5.24
C MET A 149 13.23 -4.02 -4.64
N SER A 150 11.92 -3.87 -4.44
CA SER A 150 11.06 -4.84 -3.76
C SER A 150 10.40 -5.79 -4.76
N GLU A 151 10.34 -7.07 -4.44
CA GLU A 151 9.52 -8.01 -5.18
C GLU A 151 8.07 -8.00 -4.66
N ASP A 152 7.11 -8.28 -5.54
CA ASP A 152 5.68 -8.23 -5.23
C ASP A 152 5.29 -9.14 -4.06
N GLN A 153 5.96 -10.30 -3.90
CA GLN A 153 5.72 -11.23 -2.82
C GLN A 153 6.40 -10.85 -1.49
N CYS A 154 7.24 -9.81 -1.46
CA CYS A 154 7.87 -9.34 -0.22
C CYS A 154 6.84 -8.63 0.67
N GLN A 155 6.22 -9.36 1.59
CA GLN A 155 5.18 -8.83 2.47
C GLN A 155 5.65 -7.64 3.32
N PHE A 156 6.87 -7.71 3.86
CA PHE A 156 7.47 -6.60 4.60
C PHE A 156 7.60 -5.35 3.71
N CYS A 157 8.12 -5.53 2.48
CA CYS A 157 8.34 -4.44 1.54
C CYS A 157 7.01 -3.76 1.18
N GLN A 158 6.00 -4.54 0.78
CA GLN A 158 4.68 -4.02 0.43
C GLN A 158 4.03 -3.31 1.63
N SER A 159 4.13 -3.91 2.83
CA SER A 159 3.63 -3.27 4.05
C SER A 159 4.33 -1.95 4.36
N ALA A 160 5.63 -1.84 4.11
CA ALA A 160 6.39 -0.60 4.30
C ALA A 160 5.94 0.49 3.33
N ILE A 161 5.82 0.13 2.04
CA ILE A 161 5.34 1.03 0.98
C ILE A 161 3.93 1.55 1.28
N ASP A 162 3.01 0.64 1.61
CA ASP A 162 1.62 0.98 1.92
C ASP A 162 1.53 1.91 3.16
N ARG A 163 2.31 1.61 4.20
CA ARG A 163 2.33 2.42 5.44
C ARG A 163 2.90 3.81 5.19
N ALA A 164 4.01 3.94 4.46
CA ALA A 164 4.57 5.23 4.09
C ALA A 164 3.58 6.05 3.25
N THR A 165 3.01 5.44 2.20
CA THR A 165 1.99 6.06 1.34
C THR A 165 0.78 6.53 2.14
N LYS A 166 0.24 5.68 3.02
CA LYS A 166 -0.92 6.02 3.86
C LYS A 166 -0.60 7.13 4.86
N LEU A 167 0.58 7.12 5.48
CA LEU A 167 1.02 8.15 6.39
C LEU A 167 1.01 9.53 5.71
N HIS A 168 1.64 9.62 4.54
CA HIS A 168 1.72 10.87 3.79
C HIS A 168 0.38 11.30 3.18
N ALA A 169 -0.49 10.37 2.80
CA ALA A 169 -1.86 10.68 2.34
C ALA A 169 -2.68 11.41 3.42
N THR A 170 -2.40 11.17 4.70
CA THR A 170 -3.02 11.89 5.81
C THR A 170 -2.28 13.18 6.20
N GLY A 171 -1.20 13.53 5.51
CA GLY A 171 -0.34 14.66 5.84
C GLY A 171 0.63 14.38 7.00
N GLY A 172 0.81 13.11 7.35
CA GLY A 172 1.75 12.67 8.37
C GLY A 172 3.17 12.49 7.82
N TRP A 173 4.13 12.33 8.72
CA TRP A 173 5.55 12.06 8.41
C TRP A 173 6.22 11.40 9.62
N ILE A 174 7.44 10.92 9.42
CA ILE A 174 8.35 10.55 10.52
C ILE A 174 9.56 11.48 10.45
N ASP A 175 10.00 11.98 11.60
CA ASP A 175 11.23 12.76 11.71
C ASP A 175 12.44 11.88 11.35
N LYS A 176 13.52 12.51 10.89
CA LYS A 176 14.76 11.80 10.64
C LYS A 176 15.25 11.10 11.90
N TRP A 177 15.55 9.81 11.79
CA TRP A 177 16.13 9.04 12.86
C TRP A 177 17.53 8.53 12.50
N ASP A 178 18.33 8.30 13.49
CA ASP A 178 19.64 7.68 13.33
C ASP A 178 19.47 6.17 13.11
N GLN A 179 20.22 5.64 12.17
CA GLN A 179 20.34 4.20 11.96
C GLN A 179 21.78 3.85 11.60
N SER A 180 22.27 2.74 12.15
CA SER A 180 23.62 2.27 11.85
C SER A 180 23.66 0.76 11.77
N ILE A 181 24.17 0.23 10.66
CA ILE A 181 24.44 -1.19 10.48
C ILE A 181 25.69 -1.54 11.29
N VAL A 182 25.54 -2.43 12.25
CA VAL A 182 26.64 -2.90 13.13
C VAL A 182 27.34 -4.11 12.52
N ASP A 183 26.56 -5.00 11.88
CA ASP A 183 27.07 -6.20 11.23
C ASP A 183 26.22 -6.55 10.00
N ALA A 184 26.88 -7.08 8.98
CA ALA A 184 26.25 -7.60 7.77
C ALA A 184 26.91 -8.91 7.37
N THR A 185 26.20 -10.02 7.48
CA THR A 185 26.70 -11.34 7.14
C THR A 185 25.95 -11.89 5.93
N TYR A 186 26.67 -12.21 4.86
CA TYR A 186 26.14 -12.83 3.65
C TYR A 186 26.19 -14.37 3.74
N TYR A 187 25.15 -15.01 3.25
CA TYR A 187 25.04 -16.45 3.10
C TYR A 187 24.56 -16.77 1.69
N ASP A 188 25.31 -17.62 1.00
CA ASP A 188 24.87 -18.14 -0.30
C ASP A 188 23.54 -18.86 -0.20
N LYS A 189 22.78 -18.84 -1.29
CA LYS A 189 21.57 -19.62 -1.41
C LYS A 189 21.89 -21.12 -1.30
N LEU A 190 21.04 -21.83 -0.59
CA LEU A 190 21.11 -23.29 -0.53
C LEU A 190 20.54 -23.91 -1.80
N ASP A 191 20.91 -25.17 -2.07
CA ASP A 191 20.36 -25.94 -3.18
C ASP A 191 18.83 -25.99 -3.13
N GLY A 192 18.19 -25.68 -4.25
CA GLY A 192 16.73 -25.62 -4.37
C GLY A 192 16.11 -24.29 -3.90
N TYR A 193 16.89 -23.32 -3.42
CA TYR A 193 16.42 -21.97 -3.06
C TYR A 193 16.85 -20.93 -4.08
N ASN A 194 16.02 -19.89 -4.24
CA ASN A 194 16.27 -18.82 -5.22
C ASN A 194 16.92 -17.58 -4.62
N TYR A 195 17.04 -17.50 -3.28
CA TYR A 195 17.50 -16.32 -2.57
C TYR A 195 18.76 -16.62 -1.77
N ASN A 196 19.71 -15.70 -1.85
CA ASN A 196 20.77 -15.57 -0.88
C ASN A 196 20.19 -14.93 0.39
N ARG A 197 20.83 -15.15 1.53
CA ARG A 197 20.42 -14.51 2.79
C ARG A 197 21.45 -13.51 3.25
N ILE A 198 20.99 -12.34 3.65
CA ILE A 198 21.83 -11.37 4.36
C ILE A 198 21.23 -11.16 5.74
N LYS A 199 22.04 -11.45 6.77
CA LYS A 199 21.72 -11.10 8.15
C LYS A 199 22.32 -9.73 8.43
N ILE A 200 21.48 -8.79 8.86
CA ILE A 200 21.88 -7.46 9.31
C ILE A 200 21.64 -7.35 10.81
N VAL A 201 22.62 -6.77 11.51
CA VAL A 201 22.43 -6.25 12.87
C VAL A 201 22.45 -4.74 12.76
N ILE A 202 21.39 -4.08 13.20
CA ILE A 202 21.19 -2.64 13.05
C ILE A 202 20.76 -2.01 14.36
N ASN A 203 21.25 -0.80 14.64
CA ASN A 203 20.77 0.06 15.71
C ASN A 203 19.87 1.13 15.13
N TYR A 204 18.76 1.40 15.80
CA TYR A 204 17.84 2.48 15.49
C TYR A 204 17.80 3.46 16.66
N GLY A 205 17.97 4.75 16.36
CA GLY A 205 17.67 5.83 17.28
C GLY A 205 16.16 5.99 17.51
N GLN A 206 15.82 6.97 18.32
CA GLN A 206 14.41 7.31 18.54
C GLN A 206 13.74 7.79 17.22
N MET A 207 12.54 7.31 16.99
CA MET A 207 11.72 7.71 15.83
C MET A 207 10.48 8.42 16.33
N THR A 208 10.26 9.66 15.89
CA THR A 208 9.03 10.41 16.16
C THR A 208 8.12 10.38 14.94
N SER A 209 6.95 9.78 15.10
CA SER A 209 5.92 9.70 14.08
C SER A 209 4.82 10.72 14.33
N HIS A 210 4.44 11.44 13.28
CA HIS A 210 3.38 12.45 13.25
C HIS A 210 2.28 11.98 12.29
N PRO A 211 1.16 11.40 12.78
CA PRO A 211 0.18 10.72 11.93
C PRO A 211 -0.59 11.62 10.95
N GLY A 212 -0.67 12.92 11.20
CA GLY A 212 -1.34 13.89 10.31
C GLY A 212 -2.87 13.85 10.32
N ASP A 213 -3.49 12.89 11.01
CA ASP A 213 -4.94 12.70 11.13
C ASP A 213 -5.53 13.28 12.42
N GLY A 214 -4.75 14.07 13.15
CA GLY A 214 -5.11 14.61 14.48
C GLY A 214 -4.73 13.69 15.65
N THR A 215 -4.22 12.50 15.39
CA THR A 215 -3.63 11.64 16.44
C THR A 215 -2.33 12.28 16.95
N PRO A 216 -2.09 12.28 18.28
CA PRO A 216 -0.85 12.83 18.83
C PRO A 216 0.39 12.13 18.29
N SER A 217 1.47 12.90 18.14
CA SER A 217 2.78 12.37 17.78
C SER A 217 3.26 11.34 18.80
N LYS A 218 3.96 10.33 18.32
CA LYS A 218 4.49 9.24 19.13
C LYS A 218 5.97 9.04 18.86
N THR A 219 6.77 9.06 19.93
CA THR A 219 8.20 8.74 19.87
C THR A 219 8.42 7.30 20.36
N SER A 220 9.15 6.51 19.56
CA SER A 220 9.64 5.19 20.01
C SER A 220 10.91 5.33 20.83
N GLU A 221 11.23 4.30 21.59
CA GLU A 221 12.54 4.17 22.19
C GLU A 221 13.59 3.76 21.16
N THR A 222 14.87 3.87 21.53
CA THR A 222 15.98 3.30 20.75
C THR A 222 15.87 1.78 20.69
N ASP A 223 16.33 1.18 19.61
CA ASP A 223 16.33 -0.26 19.42
C ASP A 223 17.71 -0.72 18.93
N ASP A 224 18.57 -1.09 19.85
CA ASP A 224 19.92 -1.51 19.57
C ASP A 224 20.00 -3.02 19.29
N GLY A 225 20.82 -3.40 18.31
CA GLY A 225 21.08 -4.78 17.96
C GLY A 225 19.84 -5.50 17.37
N ARG A 226 18.95 -4.78 16.67
CA ARG A 226 17.86 -5.40 15.92
C ARG A 226 18.42 -6.28 14.82
N VAL A 227 17.97 -7.52 14.75
CA VAL A 227 18.37 -8.48 13.71
C VAL A 227 17.31 -8.53 12.62
N LEU A 228 17.77 -8.36 11.38
CA LEU A 228 16.94 -8.49 10.17
C LEU A 228 17.57 -9.54 9.26
N ASN A 229 16.76 -10.49 8.75
CA ASN A 229 17.18 -11.42 7.71
C ASN A 229 16.55 -11.01 6.39
N PHE A 230 17.37 -10.74 5.39
CA PHE A 230 16.93 -10.41 4.04
C PHE A 230 17.11 -11.61 3.12
N GLY A 231 16.07 -11.95 2.36
CA GLY A 231 16.15 -12.80 1.19
C GLY A 231 16.38 -11.94 -0.04
N VAL A 232 17.55 -12.06 -0.67
CA VAL A 232 17.97 -11.23 -1.81
C VAL A 232 18.37 -12.09 -2.99
N ARG A 233 18.16 -11.60 -4.22
CA ARG A 233 18.67 -12.25 -5.43
C ARG A 233 19.06 -11.22 -6.49
N TYR A 234 20.06 -11.58 -7.29
CA TYR A 234 20.48 -10.77 -8.42
C TYR A 234 19.68 -11.17 -9.66
N ILE A 235 18.90 -10.23 -10.19
CA ILE A 235 18.07 -10.44 -11.38
C ILE A 235 18.05 -9.17 -12.23
N ASN A 236 18.09 -9.33 -13.54
CA ASN A 236 18.05 -8.21 -14.50
C ASN A 236 19.09 -7.12 -14.20
N GLY A 237 20.30 -7.51 -13.78
CA GLY A 237 21.41 -6.58 -13.54
C GLY A 237 21.31 -5.80 -12.23
N ARG A 238 20.49 -6.25 -11.26
CA ARG A 238 20.33 -5.61 -9.94
C ARG A 238 19.96 -6.60 -8.86
N TRP A 239 20.25 -6.23 -7.63
CA TRP A 239 19.74 -6.92 -6.45
C TRP A 239 18.29 -6.56 -6.19
N SER A 240 17.47 -7.58 -5.86
CA SER A 240 16.06 -7.46 -5.53
C SER A 240 15.80 -8.07 -4.15
N ILE A 241 14.93 -7.45 -3.38
CA ILE A 241 14.54 -7.89 -2.04
C ILE A 241 13.25 -8.71 -2.14
N GLY A 242 13.36 -10.01 -1.91
CA GLY A 242 12.21 -10.95 -1.98
C GLY A 242 11.56 -11.22 -0.63
N ALA A 243 12.30 -11.03 0.47
CA ALA A 243 11.77 -11.19 1.82
C ALA A 243 12.59 -10.38 2.84
N VAL A 244 11.92 -9.95 3.91
CA VAL A 244 12.57 -9.42 5.11
C VAL A 244 11.87 -10.03 6.32
N GLU A 245 12.65 -10.65 7.19
CA GLU A 245 12.22 -11.16 8.49
C GLU A 245 12.82 -10.30 9.59
N VAL A 246 11.98 -9.81 10.48
CA VAL A 246 12.41 -9.11 11.70
C VAL A 246 12.48 -10.15 12.81
N VAL A 247 13.67 -10.40 13.35
CA VAL A 247 13.84 -11.36 14.43
C VAL A 247 13.40 -10.71 15.73
N GLU A 248 12.48 -11.34 16.44
CA GLU A 248 12.07 -10.91 17.79
C GLU A 248 13.22 -11.16 18.78
N LYS A 249 13.33 -10.25 19.77
CA LYS A 249 14.33 -10.33 20.86
C LYS A 249 13.85 -11.25 21.96
#